data_3fc35d99a3b029b3a3f34237fc968646
#
_entry.id   3fc35d99a3b029b3a3f34237fc968646
#
_cell.length_a   1.000
_cell.length_b   1.000
_cell.length_c   1.000
_cell.angle_alpha   90.00
_cell.angle_beta   90.00
_cell.angle_gamma   90.00
#
_symmetry.space_group_name_H-M   'P 1'
#
loop_
_entity.id
_entity.type
_entity.pdbx_description
1 polymer ?
#
loop_
_entity_poly.entity_id
_entity_poly.type
_entity_poly.pdbx_seq_one_letter_code
_entity_poly.pdbx_strand_id
1 'polypeptide(L)'
;MAKPSLMTASPKKALSKELMKRVKSAVRFSYAPYSKILVSAGLYCASGKIYTGVNIENSSYSLTMCAERIALFKAVSEGEKKFRLLLLYSPQLNFIMPCGACLQVLSEFAPDIIIVLMNENDELKFYPIKTLLAKPFTLVSSKS
;
A
#
# COMPACT_ATOMS: atom_id res chain seq x y z
N MET A 1 -7.12 23.49 23.20
CA MET A 1 -6.90 22.05 23.41
C MET A 1 -7.53 21.30 22.25
N ALA A 2 -6.75 20.83 21.32
CA ALA A 2 -7.24 19.95 20.26
C ALA A 2 -7.60 18.61 20.88
N LYS A 3 -8.85 18.15 20.74
CA LYS A 3 -9.27 16.80 21.12
C LYS A 3 -8.44 15.76 20.34
N PRO A 4 -7.94 14.70 20.98
CA PRO A 4 -7.31 13.63 20.23
C PRO A 4 -8.35 13.04 19.30
N SER A 5 -8.07 13.13 18.01
CA SER A 5 -8.82 12.47 16.95
C SER A 5 -8.89 10.97 17.25
N LEU A 6 -10.10 10.46 17.29
CA LEU A 6 -10.46 9.06 17.47
C LEU A 6 -9.50 8.14 16.68
N MET A 7 -8.60 7.46 17.39
CA MET A 7 -7.94 6.26 16.91
C MET A 7 -9.01 5.15 16.81
N THR A 8 -9.78 5.20 15.75
CA THR A 8 -10.80 4.21 15.46
C THR A 8 -10.14 2.97 14.91
N ALA A 9 -10.18 1.90 15.67
CA ALA A 9 -9.74 0.55 15.39
C ALA A 9 -8.20 0.37 15.27
N SER A 10 -7.65 -0.47 16.13
CA SER A 10 -6.26 -0.96 16.07
C SER A 10 -5.90 -1.38 14.63
N PRO A 11 -4.69 -1.06 14.11
CA PRO A 11 -4.20 -1.56 12.83
C PRO A 11 -4.36 -3.08 12.66
N LYS A 12 -4.24 -3.82 13.75
CA LYS A 12 -4.48 -5.28 13.79
C LYS A 12 -5.93 -5.66 13.45
N LYS A 13 -6.90 -4.80 13.72
CA LYS A 13 -8.32 -5.07 13.40
C LYS A 13 -8.64 -4.80 11.93
N ALA A 14 -7.91 -3.89 11.29
CA ALA A 14 -8.01 -3.62 9.85
C ALA A 14 -7.33 -4.71 9.01
N LEU A 15 -6.38 -5.44 9.60
CA LEU A 15 -5.68 -6.55 8.98
C LEU A 15 -6.49 -7.83 9.14
N SER A 16 -7.39 -8.08 8.21
CA SER A 16 -8.22 -9.27 8.20
C SER A 16 -7.53 -10.45 7.50
N LYS A 17 -7.92 -11.67 7.86
CA LYS A 17 -7.52 -12.88 7.11
C LYS A 17 -7.92 -12.79 5.64
N GLU A 18 -9.05 -12.14 5.35
CA GLU A 18 -9.53 -11.89 4.00
C GLU A 18 -8.56 -11.01 3.19
N LEU A 19 -8.05 -9.93 3.78
CA LEU A 19 -7.06 -9.07 3.13
C LEU A 19 -5.79 -9.85 2.80
N MET A 20 -5.24 -10.60 3.75
CA MET A 20 -4.04 -11.43 3.55
C MET A 20 -4.25 -12.48 2.45
N LYS A 21 -5.38 -13.17 2.46
CA LYS A 21 -5.75 -14.17 1.45
C LYS A 21 -5.85 -13.54 0.06
N ARG A 22 -6.51 -12.38 -0.07
CA ARG A 22 -6.68 -11.69 -1.34
C ARG A 22 -5.34 -11.21 -1.91
N VAL A 23 -4.46 -10.68 -1.07
CA VAL A 23 -3.12 -10.24 -1.48
C VAL A 23 -2.28 -11.42 -1.97
N LYS A 24 -2.23 -12.53 -1.23
CA LYS A 24 -1.53 -13.74 -1.65
C LYS A 24 -2.09 -14.32 -2.94
N SER A 25 -3.41 -14.31 -3.10
CA SER A 25 -4.04 -14.81 -4.33
C SER A 25 -3.77 -13.90 -5.54
N ALA A 26 -3.73 -12.58 -5.34
CA ALA A 26 -3.54 -11.62 -6.43
C ALA A 26 -2.14 -11.73 -7.07
N VAL A 27 -1.11 -12.14 -6.33
CA VAL A 27 0.28 -12.14 -6.81
C VAL A 27 0.49 -12.97 -8.08
N ARG A 28 -0.33 -13.98 -8.32
CA ARG A 28 -0.30 -14.78 -9.56
C ARG A 28 -0.55 -13.98 -10.83
N PHE A 29 -1.17 -12.81 -10.72
CA PHE A 29 -1.45 -11.93 -11.86
C PHE A 29 -0.34 -10.90 -12.12
N SER A 30 0.73 -10.88 -11.32
CA SER A 30 1.88 -10.02 -11.55
C SER A 30 2.46 -10.25 -12.95
N TYR A 31 2.75 -9.17 -13.64
CA TYR A 31 3.43 -9.20 -14.92
C TYR A 31 4.86 -8.70 -14.73
N ALA A 32 5.80 -9.61 -14.57
CA ALA A 32 7.20 -9.32 -14.23
C ALA A 32 8.19 -10.12 -15.11
N PRO A 33 8.13 -9.97 -16.45
CA PRO A 33 8.98 -10.75 -17.35
C PRO A 33 10.46 -10.35 -17.28
N TYR A 34 10.79 -9.16 -16.77
CA TYR A 34 12.14 -8.61 -16.71
C TYR A 34 12.81 -8.91 -15.37
N SER A 35 12.21 -8.46 -14.27
CA SER A 35 12.78 -8.67 -12.92
C SER A 35 12.58 -10.08 -12.38
N LYS A 36 11.53 -10.77 -12.80
CA LYS A 36 11.06 -12.05 -12.24
C LYS A 36 10.58 -11.95 -10.78
N ILE A 37 10.47 -10.73 -10.24
CA ILE A 37 10.00 -10.48 -8.88
C ILE A 37 8.51 -10.16 -8.93
N LEU A 38 7.71 -10.99 -8.26
CA LEU A 38 6.26 -10.85 -8.17
C LEU A 38 5.91 -10.09 -6.88
N VAL A 39 5.07 -9.08 -7.00
CA VAL A 39 4.61 -8.27 -5.86
C VAL A 39 3.10 -8.06 -5.95
N SER A 40 2.43 -8.19 -4.82
CA SER A 40 1.04 -7.79 -4.69
C SER A 40 0.83 -6.88 -3.49
N ALA A 41 -0.16 -6.03 -3.61
CA ALA A 41 -0.58 -5.11 -2.56
C ALA A 41 -2.08 -5.22 -2.32
N GLY A 42 -2.51 -4.99 -1.09
CA GLY A 42 -3.91 -4.88 -0.72
C GLY A 42 -4.14 -3.61 0.08
N LEU A 43 -5.04 -2.78 -0.42
CA LEU A 43 -5.43 -1.53 0.21
C LEU A 43 -6.77 -1.71 0.91
N TYR A 44 -6.80 -1.46 2.22
CA TYR A 44 -8.02 -1.49 3.02
C TYR A 44 -8.53 -0.08 3.25
N CYS A 45 -9.75 0.19 2.77
CA CYS A 45 -10.40 1.49 2.83
C CYS A 45 -11.28 1.64 4.09
N ALA A 46 -11.54 2.90 4.48
CA ALA A 46 -12.44 3.19 5.59
C ALA A 46 -13.87 2.70 5.34
N SER A 47 -14.28 2.57 4.08
CA SER A 47 -15.56 1.98 3.65
C SER A 47 -15.67 0.47 3.94
N GLY A 48 -14.56 -0.20 4.27
CA GLY A 48 -14.47 -1.65 4.40
C GLY A 48 -14.11 -2.38 3.11
N LYS A 49 -14.02 -1.68 1.98
CA LYS A 49 -13.61 -2.28 0.71
C LYS A 49 -12.10 -2.57 0.69
N ILE A 50 -11.75 -3.61 -0.04
CA ILE A 50 -10.36 -4.03 -0.29
C ILE A 50 -10.09 -3.95 -1.79
N TYR A 51 -9.00 -3.27 -2.14
CA TYR A 51 -8.49 -3.19 -3.51
C TYR A 51 -7.13 -3.87 -3.57
N THR A 52 -6.97 -4.80 -4.49
CA THR A 52 -5.66 -5.45 -4.73
C THR A 52 -5.01 -4.87 -5.97
N GLY A 53 -3.68 -4.85 -5.95
CA GLY A 53 -2.85 -4.52 -7.09
C GLY A 53 -1.67 -5.47 -7.20
N VAL A 54 -1.10 -5.56 -8.38
CA VAL A 54 0.11 -6.33 -8.66
C VAL A 54 1.08 -5.47 -9.45
N ASN A 55 2.38 -5.80 -9.42
CA ASN A 55 3.33 -5.11 -10.27
C ASN A 55 3.12 -5.48 -11.74
N ILE A 56 3.21 -4.47 -12.60
CA ILE A 56 3.04 -4.59 -14.05
C ILE A 56 4.22 -3.91 -14.71
N GLU A 57 5.14 -4.72 -15.21
CA GLU A 57 6.34 -4.23 -15.87
C GLU A 57 6.09 -3.87 -17.33
N ASN A 58 7.01 -3.11 -17.90
CA ASN A 58 6.99 -2.70 -19.29
C ASN A 58 8.41 -2.79 -19.84
N SER A 59 8.55 -3.07 -21.14
CA SER A 59 9.85 -3.02 -21.82
C SER A 59 10.48 -1.62 -21.78
N SER A 60 9.66 -0.58 -21.72
CA SER A 60 10.09 0.75 -21.29
C SER A 60 10.03 0.82 -19.77
N TYR A 61 11.16 0.60 -19.10
CA TYR A 61 11.24 0.39 -17.66
C TYR A 61 10.61 1.51 -16.83
N SER A 62 10.69 2.74 -17.27
CA SER A 62 10.08 3.90 -16.60
C SER A 62 8.55 3.84 -16.54
N LEU A 63 7.90 3.04 -17.39
CA LEU A 63 6.45 2.86 -17.41
C LEU A 63 5.98 1.72 -16.51
N THR A 64 6.88 0.97 -15.89
CA THR A 64 6.55 -0.07 -14.91
C THR A 64 5.75 0.52 -13.76
N MET A 65 4.69 -0.17 -13.36
CA MET A 65 3.85 0.24 -12.24
C MET A 65 3.95 -0.74 -11.08
N CYS A 66 4.21 -0.21 -9.89
CA CYS A 66 4.26 -1.01 -8.67
C CYS A 66 2.86 -1.40 -8.20
N ALA A 67 2.77 -2.52 -7.49
CA ALA A 67 1.53 -3.07 -6.95
C ALA A 67 0.75 -2.07 -6.08
N GLU A 68 1.45 -1.29 -5.28
CA GLU A 68 0.88 -0.31 -4.36
C GLU A 68 0.11 0.78 -5.10
N ARG A 69 0.67 1.30 -6.19
CA ARG A 69 0.02 2.34 -7.00
C ARG A 69 -1.17 1.79 -7.77
N ILE A 70 -1.10 0.54 -8.25
CA ILE A 70 -2.25 -0.11 -8.90
C ILE A 70 -3.42 -0.23 -7.89
N ALA A 71 -3.18 -0.73 -6.69
CA ALA A 71 -4.22 -0.84 -5.67
C ALA A 71 -4.82 0.53 -5.31
N LEU A 72 -3.97 1.53 -5.10
CA LEU A 72 -4.41 2.89 -4.76
C LEU A 72 -5.21 3.54 -5.89
N PHE A 73 -4.72 3.48 -7.12
CA PHE A 73 -5.37 4.12 -8.27
C PHE A 73 -6.73 3.47 -8.59
N LYS A 74 -6.86 2.17 -8.43
CA LYS A 74 -8.16 1.48 -8.50
C LYS A 74 -9.13 2.05 -7.47
N ALA A 75 -8.72 2.16 -6.22
CA ALA A 75 -9.55 2.68 -5.15
C ALA A 75 -9.95 4.14 -5.39
N VAL A 76 -8.99 5.00 -5.72
CA VAL A 76 -9.23 6.42 -6.00
C VAL A 76 -10.16 6.59 -7.21
N SER A 77 -9.97 5.83 -8.27
CA SER A 77 -10.80 5.89 -9.48
C SER A 77 -12.23 5.38 -9.24
N GLU A 78 -12.47 4.63 -8.18
CA GLU A 78 -13.80 4.22 -7.73
C GLU A 78 -14.41 5.15 -6.66
N GLY A 79 -13.74 6.26 -6.34
CA GLY A 79 -14.26 7.29 -5.43
C GLY A 79 -13.87 7.12 -3.96
N GLU A 80 -13.02 6.16 -3.62
CA GLU A 80 -12.51 6.03 -2.25
C GLU A 80 -11.59 7.21 -1.89
N LYS A 81 -11.73 7.72 -0.66
CA LYS A 81 -10.99 8.89 -0.20
C LYS A 81 -10.26 8.68 1.14
N LYS A 82 -10.58 7.62 1.86
CA LYS A 82 -10.02 7.35 3.19
C LYS A 82 -9.46 5.94 3.24
N PHE A 83 -8.17 5.84 3.48
CA PHE A 83 -7.40 4.61 3.46
C PHE A 83 -6.83 4.34 4.84
N ARG A 84 -6.85 3.09 5.28
CA ARG A 84 -6.42 2.71 6.64
C ARG A 84 -5.11 1.96 6.64
N LEU A 85 -4.94 1.03 5.71
CA LEU A 85 -3.82 0.11 5.70
C LEU A 85 -3.48 -0.34 4.29
N LEU A 86 -2.20 -0.43 3.97
CA LEU A 86 -1.68 -1.09 2.79
C LEU A 86 -0.85 -2.30 3.21
N LEU A 87 -1.24 -3.49 2.74
CA LEU A 87 -0.49 -4.72 2.92
C LEU A 87 0.32 -5.03 1.65
N LEU A 88 1.61 -5.31 1.82
CA LEU A 88 2.54 -5.59 0.73
C LEU A 88 3.13 -7.00 0.88
N TYR A 89 3.19 -7.75 -0.23
CA TYR A 89 3.66 -9.13 -0.25
C TYR A 89 4.44 -9.47 -1.51
N SER A 90 5.49 -10.26 -1.34
CA SER A 90 6.22 -10.93 -2.42
C SER A 90 6.55 -12.35 -1.99
N PRO A 91 6.37 -13.37 -2.85
CA PRO A 91 6.80 -14.72 -2.53
C PRO A 91 8.32 -14.91 -2.56
N GLN A 92 9.07 -14.02 -3.23
CA GLN A 92 10.52 -14.12 -3.35
C GLN A 92 11.29 -13.25 -2.35
N LEU A 93 10.69 -12.16 -1.87
CA LEU A 93 11.35 -11.18 -1.02
C LEU A 93 10.66 -11.04 0.33
N ASN A 94 11.37 -11.35 1.41
CA ASN A 94 10.88 -11.15 2.75
C ASN A 94 10.71 -9.65 3.06
N PHE A 95 9.51 -9.27 3.50
CA PHE A 95 9.22 -7.91 3.94
C PHE A 95 9.62 -6.84 2.92
N ILE A 96 9.19 -7.04 1.67
CA ILE A 96 9.49 -6.08 0.60
C ILE A 96 9.01 -4.68 0.97
N MET A 97 9.92 -3.71 0.90
CA MET A 97 9.65 -2.32 1.23
C MET A 97 9.06 -1.58 0.02
N PRO A 98 8.08 -0.67 0.21
CA PRO A 98 7.62 0.19 -0.88
C PRO A 98 8.75 1.09 -1.39
N CYS A 99 8.79 1.32 -2.70
CA CYS A 99 9.75 2.27 -3.27
C CYS A 99 9.37 3.72 -2.96
N GLY A 100 10.32 4.65 -3.15
CA GLY A 100 10.10 6.07 -2.89
C GLY A 100 8.96 6.69 -3.71
N ALA A 101 8.80 6.29 -4.96
CA ALA A 101 7.70 6.75 -5.82
C ALA A 101 6.32 6.35 -5.26
N CYS A 102 6.19 5.11 -4.80
CA CYS A 102 4.94 4.64 -4.17
C CYS A 102 4.66 5.37 -2.85
N LEU A 103 5.68 5.59 -2.03
CA LEU A 103 5.53 6.36 -0.79
C LEU A 103 5.09 7.80 -1.06
N GLN A 104 5.66 8.44 -2.08
CA GLN A 104 5.27 9.80 -2.48
C GLN A 104 3.80 9.85 -2.91
N VAL A 105 3.36 8.92 -3.74
CA VAL A 105 1.96 8.85 -4.20
C VAL A 105 1.02 8.54 -3.03
N LEU A 106 1.36 7.57 -2.20
CA LEU A 106 0.56 7.22 -1.01
C LEU A 106 0.43 8.39 -0.03
N SER A 107 1.49 9.17 0.17
CA SER A 107 1.48 10.31 1.09
C SER A 107 0.50 11.42 0.69
N GLU A 108 0.22 11.58 -0.60
CA GLU A 108 -0.77 12.53 -1.12
C GLU A 108 -2.20 12.17 -0.68
N PHE A 109 -2.54 10.89 -0.78
CA PHE A 109 -3.91 10.39 -0.53
C PHE A 109 -4.12 9.88 0.89
N ALA A 110 -3.07 9.41 1.54
CA ALA A 110 -3.13 8.69 2.81
C ALA A 110 -1.93 9.00 3.72
N PRO A 111 -1.79 10.26 4.18
CA PRO A 111 -0.61 10.69 4.96
C PRO A 111 -0.45 9.98 6.31
N ASP A 112 -1.47 9.31 6.79
CA ASP A 112 -1.48 8.60 8.07
C ASP A 112 -1.63 7.07 7.92
N ILE A 113 -1.48 6.55 6.70
CA ILE A 113 -1.66 5.12 6.45
C ILE A 113 -0.59 4.28 7.15
N ILE A 114 -0.98 3.09 7.56
CA ILE A 114 -0.05 2.06 8.05
C ILE A 114 0.34 1.15 6.88
N ILE A 115 1.62 1.05 6.65
CA ILE A 115 2.21 0.10 5.70
C ILE A 115 2.50 -1.19 6.45
N VAL A 116 1.98 -2.30 5.97
CA VAL A 116 2.22 -3.64 6.53
C VAL A 116 2.99 -4.47 5.51
N LEU A 117 4.09 -5.03 5.93
CA LEU A 117 4.89 -5.93 5.12
C LEU A 117 4.64 -7.36 5.59
N MET A 118 4.37 -8.25 4.67
CA MET A 118 4.12 -9.66 4.95
C MET A 118 5.15 -10.54 4.23
N ASN A 119 5.68 -11.52 4.93
CA ASN A 119 6.53 -12.54 4.33
C ASN A 119 5.71 -13.80 3.97
N GLU A 120 6.38 -14.81 3.42
CA GLU A 120 5.75 -16.06 3.00
C GLU A 120 5.12 -16.85 4.17
N ASN A 121 5.67 -16.69 5.37
CA ASN A 121 5.20 -17.36 6.61
C ASN A 121 4.08 -16.58 7.33
N ASP A 122 3.49 -15.57 6.71
CA ASP A 122 2.47 -14.69 7.30
C ASP A 122 2.97 -13.85 8.48
N GLU A 123 4.28 -13.71 8.63
CA GLU A 123 4.85 -12.77 9.60
C GLU A 123 4.69 -11.33 9.09
N LEU A 124 4.42 -10.43 10.01
CA LEU A 124 4.01 -9.06 9.70
C LEU A 124 4.92 -8.02 10.35
N LYS A 125 5.25 -6.97 9.61
CA LYS A 125 5.91 -5.77 10.12
C LYS A 125 5.07 -4.54 9.79
N PHE A 126 4.94 -3.63 10.75
CA PHE A 126 4.07 -2.45 10.66
C PHE A 126 4.89 -1.17 10.68
N TYR A 127 4.63 -0.29 9.74
CA TYR A 127 5.31 1.00 9.61
C TYR A 127 4.30 2.13 9.34
N PRO A 128 4.20 3.15 10.20
CA PRO A 128 3.56 4.39 9.78
C PRO A 128 4.26 4.97 8.56
N ILE A 129 3.52 5.42 7.55
CA ILE A 129 4.14 5.95 6.31
C ILE A 129 5.13 7.08 6.60
N LYS A 130 4.89 7.90 7.62
CA LYS A 130 5.76 9.00 8.05
C LYS A 130 7.15 8.55 8.50
N THR A 131 7.31 7.29 8.90
CA THR A 131 8.63 6.74 9.25
C THR A 131 9.41 6.29 8.01
N LEU A 132 8.72 6.04 6.90
CA LEU A 132 9.31 5.60 5.63
C LEU A 132 9.59 6.77 4.69
N LEU A 133 8.75 7.80 4.73
CA LEU A 133 8.92 9.06 4.00
C LEU A 133 8.57 10.23 4.93
N ALA A 134 9.56 10.73 5.65
CA ALA A 134 9.37 11.72 6.70
C ALA A 134 8.91 13.09 6.17
N LYS A 135 9.39 13.48 4.99
CA LYS A 135 9.12 14.80 4.37
C LYS A 135 8.78 14.60 2.88
N PRO A 136 7.53 14.24 2.55
CA PRO A 136 7.12 14.13 1.16
C PRO A 136 7.09 15.50 0.48
N PHE A 137 7.26 15.50 -0.84
CA PHE A 137 7.06 16.70 -1.63
C PHE A 137 5.57 17.08 -1.65
N THR A 138 5.27 18.38 -1.47
CA THR A 138 3.93 18.94 -1.58
C THR A 138 3.99 20.28 -2.30
N LEU A 139 3.05 20.50 -3.24
CA LEU A 139 2.90 21.82 -3.89
C LEU A 139 2.06 22.79 -3.05
N VAL A 140 1.14 22.25 -2.26
CA VAL A 140 0.31 23.04 -1.36
C VAL A 140 1.06 23.15 -0.04
N SER A 141 1.68 24.32 0.21
CA SER A 141 2.12 24.61 1.57
C SER A 141 0.87 24.63 2.44
N SER A 142 0.85 23.78 3.47
CA SER A 142 -0.10 23.96 4.56
C SER A 142 0.16 25.35 5.15
N LYS A 143 -0.55 26.35 4.66
CA LYS A 143 -0.72 27.57 5.46
C LYS A 143 -1.57 27.13 6.63
N SER A 144 -0.87 26.79 7.71
CA SER A 144 -1.49 26.66 9.03
C SER A 144 -2.17 27.95 9.41
#